data_8c6199f67697f4020252ed9e5035b359
#
_entry.id   8c6199f67697f4020252ed9e5035b359
#
_cell.length_a   1.000
_cell.length_b   1.000
_cell.length_c   1.000
_cell.angle_alpha   90.00
_cell.angle_beta   90.00
_cell.angle_gamma   90.00
#
_symmetry.space_group_name_H-M   'P 1'
#
loop_
_entity.id
_entity.type
_entity.pdbx_description
1 polymer ?
#
loop_
_entity_poly.entity_id
_entity_poly.type
_entity_poly.pdbx_seq_one_letter_code
_entity_poly.pdbx_strand_id
1 'polypeptide(L)'
;NVSGNASASAGVKKAALMQAYKFTFDNFDASEFNQIEEYLVAFSGYDTHKIIQSMSQNTVVWYETKSDDARLKRNLRKMLDFMGVQGQVNCVKTTCTITKI
;
A
#
# COMPACT_ATOMS: atom_id res chain seq x y z
N ASN A 1 13.25 -12.46 21.28
CA ASN A 1 13.63 -12.36 21.20
C ASN A 1 13.62 -12.56 20.99
N VAL A 2 13.37 -12.61 20.78
CA VAL A 2 13.72 -12.60 20.53
C VAL A 2 13.70 -12.86 20.33
N SER A 3 13.59 -12.90 20.13
CA SER A 3 14.00 -12.97 19.88
C SER A 3 14.12 -13.33 19.69
N GLY A 4 13.88 -13.50 19.61
CA GLY A 4 14.46 -13.77 19.42
C GLY A 4 14.48 -14.15 19.09
N ASN A 5 14.71 -14.40 18.83
CA ASN A 5 15.13 -14.65 18.62
C ASN A 5 15.19 -14.84 18.08
N ALA A 6 15.14 -14.82 17.86
CA ALA A 6 15.51 -14.87 17.44
C ALA A 6 15.51 -15.23 16.98
N SER A 7 15.55 -15.37 16.70
CA SER A 7 15.79 -15.41 16.28
C SER A 7 15.65 -15.77 15.84
N ALA A 8 15.58 -15.87 15.55
CA ALA A 8 15.68 -15.89 15.14
C ALA A 8 15.70 -16.09 14.71
N SER A 9 15.85 -16.17 14.43
CA SER A 9 15.91 -16.09 14.04
C SER A 9 15.97 -16.25 13.45
N ALA A 10 16.04 -16.12 12.94
CA ALA A 10 16.10 -16.10 12.45
C ALA A 10 15.87 -16.33 11.62
N GLY A 11 15.92 -16.13 11.18
CA GLY A 11 15.72 -16.12 10.34
C GLY A 11 14.74 -16.20 9.67
N VAL A 12 14.29 -16.31 9.66
CA VAL A 12 13.50 -16.08 9.29
C VAL A 12 12.79 -15.64 9.00
N LYS A 13 12.79 -15.80 8.92
CA LYS A 13 12.23 -15.12 8.62
C LYS A 13 11.95 -14.02 7.96
N LYS A 14 12.33 -13.82 7.13
CA LYS A 14 12.38 -12.66 6.35
C LYS A 14 11.14 -12.40 5.61
N ALA A 15 10.53 -13.37 5.00
CA ALA A 15 9.27 -13.24 4.29
C ALA A 15 8.16 -12.68 5.17
N ALA A 16 8.34 -12.78 6.45
CA ALA A 16 7.34 -12.30 7.39
C ALA A 16 7.61 -10.89 7.89
N LEU A 17 8.65 -10.24 7.36
CA LEU A 17 8.95 -8.89 7.79
C LEU A 17 7.91 -7.91 7.32
N MET A 18 7.45 -7.08 8.23
CA MET A 18 6.51 -6.03 7.94
C MET A 18 7.22 -4.88 7.25
N GLN A 19 6.64 -4.36 6.20
CA GLN A 19 7.16 -3.20 5.51
C GLN A 19 6.13 -2.08 5.52
N ALA A 20 6.60 -0.85 5.61
CA ALA A 20 5.74 0.31 5.62
C ALA A 20 5.94 1.09 4.33
N TYR A 21 4.83 1.47 3.72
CA TYR A 21 4.83 2.24 2.48
C TYR A 21 4.03 3.51 2.69
N LYS A 22 4.40 4.55 1.96
CA LYS A 22 3.65 5.79 1.94
C LYS A 22 3.02 5.92 0.56
N PHE A 23 1.70 5.90 0.50
CA PHE A 23 0.96 6.05 -0.75
C PHE A 23 0.41 7.45 -0.84
N THR A 24 0.62 8.09 -1.98
CA THR A 24 -0.03 9.35 -2.29
C THR A 24 -1.01 9.10 -3.42
N PHE A 25 -2.28 9.31 -3.16
CA PHE A 25 -3.34 9.17 -4.16
C PHE A 25 -3.70 10.55 -4.65
N ASP A 26 -3.36 10.83 -5.90
CA ASP A 26 -3.51 12.15 -6.48
C ASP A 26 -4.61 12.15 -7.53
N ASN A 27 -5.44 13.16 -7.51
CA ASN A 27 -6.54 13.35 -8.44
C ASN A 27 -7.70 12.36 -8.26
N PHE A 28 -7.85 11.81 -7.06
CA PHE A 28 -8.98 10.97 -6.69
C PHE A 28 -9.88 11.73 -5.72
N ASP A 29 -11.20 11.69 -5.96
CA ASP A 29 -12.12 12.33 -5.03
C ASP A 29 -12.39 11.41 -3.83
N ALA A 30 -13.18 11.92 -2.87
CA ALA A 30 -13.45 11.18 -1.64
C ALA A 30 -14.16 9.85 -1.89
N SER A 31 -15.08 9.84 -2.84
CA SER A 31 -15.83 8.64 -3.17
C SER A 31 -14.92 7.58 -3.80
N GLU A 32 -14.02 8.00 -4.69
CA GLU A 32 -13.05 7.12 -5.28
C GLU A 32 -12.07 6.60 -4.22
N PHE A 33 -11.64 7.45 -3.33
CA PHE A 33 -10.72 7.02 -2.28
C PHE A 33 -11.37 6.00 -1.34
N ASN A 34 -12.66 6.12 -1.06
CA ASN A 34 -13.35 5.11 -0.26
C ASN A 34 -13.28 3.74 -0.91
N GLN A 35 -13.43 3.66 -2.23
CA GLN A 35 -13.27 2.41 -2.94
C GLN A 35 -11.83 1.91 -2.87
N ILE A 36 -10.87 2.81 -3.04
CA ILE A 36 -9.44 2.47 -2.93
C ILE A 36 -9.16 1.85 -1.57
N GLU A 37 -9.69 2.45 -0.51
CA GLU A 37 -9.44 1.96 0.83
C GLU A 37 -9.95 0.53 1.01
N GLU A 38 -11.10 0.22 0.44
CA GLU A 38 -11.64 -1.14 0.50
C GLU A 38 -10.72 -2.14 -0.20
N TYR A 39 -10.13 -1.77 -1.32
CA TYR A 39 -9.17 -2.63 -1.99
C TYR A 39 -7.89 -2.78 -1.20
N LEU A 40 -7.41 -1.69 -0.61
CA LEU A 40 -6.15 -1.72 0.13
C LEU A 40 -6.20 -2.72 1.29
N VAL A 41 -7.31 -2.79 2.00
CA VAL A 41 -7.44 -3.73 3.12
C VAL A 41 -7.63 -5.16 2.65
N ALA A 42 -8.00 -5.36 1.40
CA ALA A 42 -8.18 -6.69 0.83
C ALA A 42 -6.92 -7.24 0.17
N PHE A 43 -5.88 -6.43 0.02
CA PHE A 43 -4.64 -6.89 -0.58
C PHE A 43 -3.98 -7.95 0.29
N SER A 44 -3.38 -8.94 -0.37
CA SER A 44 -2.66 -10.00 0.31
C SER A 44 -1.53 -9.42 1.17
N GLY A 45 -1.42 -9.88 2.40
CA GLY A 45 -0.36 -9.43 3.30
C GLY A 45 -0.67 -8.14 4.06
N TYR A 46 -1.82 -7.56 3.85
CA TYR A 46 -2.22 -6.33 4.54
C TYR A 46 -2.19 -6.51 6.05
N ASP A 47 -1.69 -5.50 6.75
CA ASP A 47 -1.72 -5.48 8.21
C ASP A 47 -2.53 -4.29 8.71
N THR A 48 -2.07 -3.07 8.45
CA THR A 48 -2.78 -1.89 8.91
C THR A 48 -2.48 -0.70 8.00
N HIS A 49 -3.28 0.33 8.11
CA HIS A 49 -3.05 1.57 7.39
C HIS A 49 -3.57 2.75 8.19
N LYS A 50 -3.09 3.93 7.87
CA LYS A 50 -3.50 5.16 8.51
C LYS A 50 -3.49 6.28 7.49
N ILE A 51 -4.57 7.05 7.43
CA ILE A 51 -4.62 8.23 6.59
C ILE A 51 -3.89 9.33 7.32
N ILE A 52 -2.77 9.80 6.76
CA ILE A 52 -1.97 10.83 7.42
C ILE A 52 -2.23 12.21 6.86
N GLN A 53 -2.87 12.32 5.70
CA GLN A 53 -3.25 13.60 5.14
C GLN A 53 -4.41 13.37 4.18
N SER A 54 -5.44 14.19 4.27
CA SER A 54 -6.59 14.08 3.38
C SER A 54 -6.98 15.48 2.92
N MET A 55 -6.82 15.73 1.64
CA MET A 55 -7.23 16.99 1.00
C MET A 55 -8.13 16.62 -0.17
N SER A 56 -8.79 17.63 -0.77
CA SER A 56 -9.78 17.38 -1.77
C SER A 56 -9.21 16.69 -2.99
N GLN A 57 -8.79 15.88 -3.41
CA GLN A 57 -8.18 15.17 -4.53
C GLN A 57 -6.75 14.77 -4.27
N ASN A 58 -6.37 14.74 -2.98
CA ASN A 58 -5.04 14.28 -2.62
C ASN A 58 -5.09 13.66 -1.24
N THR A 59 -4.78 12.38 -1.15
CA THR A 59 -4.81 11.66 0.11
C THR A 59 -3.50 10.91 0.28
N VAL A 60 -2.90 11.01 1.46
CA VAL A 60 -1.65 10.32 1.77
C VAL A 60 -1.94 9.29 2.85
N VAL A 61 -1.50 8.06 2.60
CA VAL A 61 -1.78 6.92 3.45
C VAL A 61 -0.48 6.25 3.87
N TRP A 62 -0.37 5.97 5.14
CA TRP A 62 0.66 5.10 5.68
C TRP A 62 0.12 3.67 5.65
N TYR A 63 0.83 2.77 4.98
CA TYR A 63 0.33 1.41 4.74
C TYR A 63 1.37 0.38 5.14
N GLU A 64 0.99 -0.53 6.02
CA GLU A 64 1.89 -1.58 6.49
C GLU A 64 1.43 -2.92 5.97
N THR A 65 2.35 -3.67 5.40
CA THR A 65 2.03 -4.92 4.73
C THR A 65 3.24 -5.85 4.74
N LYS A 66 2.97 -7.14 4.62
CA LYS A 66 4.01 -8.15 4.46
C LYS A 66 4.35 -8.41 3.00
N SER A 67 3.61 -7.80 2.07
CA SER A 67 3.87 -7.98 0.63
C SER A 67 5.11 -7.22 0.21
N ASP A 68 5.79 -7.73 -0.80
CA ASP A 68 6.92 -7.01 -1.38
C ASP A 68 6.41 -5.91 -2.33
N ASP A 69 7.33 -5.06 -2.79
CA ASP A 69 6.97 -3.92 -3.61
C ASP A 69 6.45 -4.32 -4.99
N ALA A 70 6.98 -5.38 -5.57
CA ALA A 70 6.53 -5.83 -6.90
C ALA A 70 5.07 -6.30 -6.84
N ARG A 71 4.73 -7.07 -5.83
CA ARG A 71 3.36 -7.55 -5.65
C ARG A 71 2.42 -6.39 -5.34
N LEU A 72 2.89 -5.47 -4.53
CA LEU A 72 2.09 -4.31 -4.16
C LEU A 72 1.78 -3.44 -5.37
N LYS A 73 2.78 -3.18 -6.21
CA LYS A 73 2.56 -2.42 -7.44
C LYS A 73 1.56 -3.10 -8.36
N ARG A 74 1.67 -4.43 -8.47
CA ARG A 74 0.73 -5.19 -9.30
C ARG A 74 -0.69 -5.07 -8.76
N ASN A 75 -0.85 -5.17 -7.44
CA ASN A 75 -2.15 -5.06 -6.81
C ASN A 75 -2.75 -3.66 -7.00
N LEU A 76 -1.93 -2.64 -6.92
CA LEU A 76 -2.40 -1.27 -7.16
C LEU A 76 -2.89 -1.09 -8.60
N ARG A 77 -2.18 -1.65 -9.57
CA ARG A 77 -2.61 -1.57 -10.96
C ARG A 77 -3.91 -2.34 -11.20
N LYS A 78 -4.03 -3.52 -10.62
CA LYS A 78 -5.27 -4.28 -10.72
C LYS A 78 -6.43 -3.54 -10.08
N MET A 79 -6.20 -2.88 -8.98
CA MET A 79 -7.20 -2.08 -8.32
C MET A 79 -7.75 -1.00 -9.25
N LEU A 80 -6.86 -0.29 -9.94
CA LEU A 80 -7.29 0.73 -10.88
C LEU A 80 -8.11 0.13 -12.03
N ASP A 81 -7.72 -1.05 -12.50
CA ASP A 81 -8.46 -1.74 -13.53
C ASP A 81 -9.87 -2.12 -13.05
N PHE A 82 -9.98 -2.65 -11.84
CA PHE A 82 -11.26 -3.02 -11.27
C PHE A 82 -12.18 -1.82 -11.07
N MET A 83 -11.60 -0.68 -10.74
CA MET A 83 -12.36 0.56 -10.56
C MET A 83 -12.75 1.20 -11.89
N GLY A 84 -12.18 0.72 -13.00
CA GLY A 84 -12.43 1.33 -14.30
C GLY A 84 -11.76 2.69 -14.45
N VAL A 85 -10.67 2.91 -13.76
CA VAL A 85 -9.97 4.19 -13.73
C VAL A 85 -8.64 4.06 -14.43
N GLN A 86 -8.30 5.04 -15.24
CA GLN A 86 -6.96 5.12 -15.82
C GLN A 86 -6.07 5.89 -14.88
N GLY A 87 -4.94 5.31 -14.52
CA GLY A 87 -4.02 5.94 -13.62
C GLY A 87 -2.61 5.41 -13.78
N GLN A 88 -1.69 6.07 -13.13
CA GLN A 88 -0.28 5.68 -13.12
C GLN A 88 0.14 5.34 -11.71
N VAL A 89 0.94 4.28 -11.57
CA VAL A 89 1.53 3.89 -10.30
C VAL A 89 3.04 4.06 -10.44
N ASN A 90 3.60 4.93 -9.63
CA ASN A 90 5.02 5.21 -9.64
C ASN A 90 5.55 5.05 -8.23
N CYS A 91 6.42 4.07 -8.04
CA CYS A 91 6.98 3.78 -6.72
C CYS A 91 8.48 3.99 -6.73
N VAL A 92 8.96 4.74 -5.74
CA VAL A 92 10.39 4.93 -5.51
C VAL A 92 10.64 4.46 -4.09
N LYS A 93 11.34 3.34 -3.96
CA LYS A 93 11.58 2.71 -2.66
C LYS A 93 10.25 2.42 -1.97
N THR A 94 9.99 3.04 -0.83
CA THR A 94 8.76 2.79 -0.07
C THR A 94 7.70 3.87 -0.26
N THR A 95 7.90 4.77 -1.22
CA THR A 95 6.93 5.82 -1.51
C THR A 95 6.31 5.57 -2.88
N CYS A 96 5.01 5.42 -2.91
CA CYS A 96 4.28 5.20 -4.16
C CYS A 96 3.31 6.34 -4.39
N THR A 97 3.32 6.85 -5.61
CA THR A 97 2.39 7.89 -6.04
C THR A 97 1.45 7.29 -7.07
N ILE A 98 0.17 7.33 -6.80
CA ILE A 98 -0.87 6.81 -7.67
C ILE A 98 -1.67 8.00 -8.17
N THR A 99 -1.57 8.28 -9.46
CA THR A 99 -2.18 9.46 -10.06
C THR A 99 -3.25 9.04 -11.06
N LYS A 100 -4.45 9.56 -10.88
CA LYS A 100 -5.52 9.35 -11.85
C LYS A 100 -5.33 10.27 -13.03
N ILE A 101 -5.42 9.71 -14.22
CA ILE A 101 -5.25 10.47 -15.45
C ILE A 101 -6.58 11.05 -15.92
#